data_3e7d47f656f5aaca372d5f035330dfac
#
_entry.id   3e7d47f656f5aaca372d5f035330dfac
#
_cell.length_a   1.000
_cell.length_b   1.000
_cell.length_c   1.000
_cell.angle_alpha   90.00
_cell.angle_beta   90.00
_cell.angle_gamma   90.00
#
_symmetry.space_group_name_H-M   'P 1'
#
loop_
_entity.id
_entity.type
_entity.pdbx_description
1 polymer ?
#
loop_
_entity_poly.entity_id
_entity_poly.type
_entity_poly.pdbx_seq_one_letter_code
_entity_poly.pdbx_strand_id
1 'polypeptide(L)'
;MEIARLKEELIQQRKSKFKGNIYHYSQVNFAYNSNKIEGGRLSEDETEEIFETDSFIPKSDETIKLDDLIEMKNHFRLFDYALDTLNDDLSKEMIINMNKILKRNTTDEENPRYNVGGFKIIPNKIELINVIDTSAPEDVEKDIGNLLLEYKKIKNVTIEDIIDFHYKFELIHPFGDENEPLGQQKTYLQKYLQNKGFTDFGKSFF
;
A
#
# COMPACT_ATOMS: atom_id res chain seq x y z
N MET A 1 -11.68 -4.49 20.58
CA MET A 1 -12.76 -3.74 19.87
C MET A 1 -13.22 -4.61 18.73
N GLU A 2 -14.52 -4.88 18.59
CA GLU A 2 -15.00 -5.68 17.45
C GLU A 2 -14.77 -4.95 16.14
N ILE A 3 -14.39 -5.67 15.07
CA ILE A 3 -14.06 -5.11 13.74
C ILE A 3 -15.22 -4.27 13.19
N ALA A 4 -16.47 -4.72 13.39
CA ALA A 4 -17.66 -3.97 12.96
C ALA A 4 -17.74 -2.58 13.62
N ARG A 5 -17.44 -2.50 14.91
CA ARG A 5 -17.45 -1.22 15.65
C ARG A 5 -16.32 -0.30 15.18
N LEU A 6 -15.13 -0.85 14.93
CA LEU A 6 -14.01 -0.05 14.41
C LEU A 6 -14.36 0.59 13.06
N LYS A 7 -15.01 -0.16 12.18
CA LYS A 7 -15.46 0.33 10.88
C LYS A 7 -16.45 1.50 11.02
N GLU A 8 -17.46 1.34 11.85
CA GLU A 8 -18.46 2.40 12.10
C GLU A 8 -17.79 3.66 12.66
N GLU A 9 -16.89 3.51 13.62
CA GLU A 9 -16.11 4.61 14.20
C GLU A 9 -15.27 5.33 13.14
N LEU A 10 -14.55 4.62 12.28
CA LEU A 10 -13.75 5.22 11.21
C LEU A 10 -14.62 6.03 10.25
N ILE A 11 -15.77 5.48 9.82
CA ILE A 11 -16.70 6.17 8.90
C ILE A 11 -17.29 7.42 9.56
N GLN A 12 -17.67 7.36 10.84
CA GLN A 12 -18.22 8.51 11.57
C GLN A 12 -17.16 9.59 11.77
N GLN A 13 -15.94 9.18 12.15
CA GLN A 13 -14.84 10.09 12.42
C GLN A 13 -14.34 10.78 11.15
N ARG A 14 -14.34 10.09 9.99
CA ARG A 14 -14.09 10.71 8.69
C ARG A 14 -15.00 11.91 8.43
N LYS A 15 -16.30 11.79 8.75
CA LYS A 15 -17.26 12.87 8.56
C LYS A 15 -17.03 14.04 9.51
N SER A 16 -16.57 13.78 10.72
CA SER A 16 -16.37 14.80 11.75
C SER A 16 -15.12 15.65 11.55
N LYS A 17 -14.11 15.12 10.86
CA LYS A 17 -12.78 15.74 10.63
C LYS A 17 -12.07 16.21 11.91
N PHE A 18 -12.34 15.59 13.06
CA PHE A 18 -11.64 15.91 14.31
C PHE A 18 -10.21 15.39 14.28
N LYS A 19 -9.25 16.25 14.67
CA LYS A 19 -7.86 15.88 14.86
C LYS A 19 -7.69 14.89 16.02
N GLY A 20 -6.71 13.97 15.89
CA GLY A 20 -6.33 13.05 16.97
C GLY A 20 -7.32 11.92 17.23
N ASN A 21 -8.35 11.73 16.40
CA ASN A 21 -9.21 10.57 16.46
C ASN A 21 -8.60 9.35 15.74
N ILE A 22 -9.22 8.17 15.85
CA ILE A 22 -8.70 6.93 15.24
C ILE A 22 -8.57 7.07 13.72
N TYR A 23 -9.54 7.71 13.05
CA TYR A 23 -9.47 7.93 11.61
C TYR A 23 -8.26 8.79 11.22
N HIS A 24 -8.05 9.92 11.87
CA HIS A 24 -6.91 10.81 11.65
C HIS A 24 -5.58 10.06 11.86
N TYR A 25 -5.44 9.39 13.00
CA TYR A 25 -4.27 8.59 13.30
C TYR A 25 -4.01 7.49 12.27
N SER A 26 -5.06 6.77 11.84
CA SER A 26 -4.94 5.69 10.85
C SER A 26 -4.53 6.23 9.48
N GLN A 27 -5.08 7.37 9.05
CA GLN A 27 -4.73 8.02 7.78
C GLN A 27 -3.24 8.39 7.74
N VAL A 28 -2.77 9.12 8.77
CA VAL A 28 -1.37 9.57 8.85
C VAL A 28 -0.42 8.38 8.90
N ASN A 29 -0.69 7.42 9.79
CA ASN A 29 0.18 6.25 9.93
C ASN A 29 0.21 5.37 8.70
N PHE A 30 -0.93 5.11 8.07
CA PHE A 30 -1.00 4.32 6.84
C PHE A 30 -0.19 5.00 5.73
N ALA A 31 -0.45 6.28 5.46
CA ALA A 31 0.23 7.01 4.41
C ALA A 31 1.74 7.13 4.67
N TYR A 32 2.15 7.50 5.88
CA TYR A 32 3.55 7.60 6.27
C TYR A 32 4.29 6.28 6.10
N ASN A 33 3.76 5.19 6.67
CA ASN A 33 4.46 3.90 6.63
C ASN A 33 4.53 3.33 5.21
N SER A 34 3.46 3.46 4.40
CA SER A 34 3.47 3.02 3.02
C SER A 34 4.51 3.78 2.18
N ASN A 35 4.50 5.11 2.25
CA ASN A 35 5.51 5.94 1.56
C ASN A 35 6.94 5.63 2.05
N LYS A 36 7.10 5.38 3.35
CA LYS A 36 8.42 5.07 3.91
C LYS A 36 8.95 3.72 3.41
N ILE A 37 8.07 2.74 3.21
CA ILE A 37 8.40 1.44 2.61
C ILE A 37 8.90 1.62 1.18
N GLU A 38 8.29 2.52 0.41
CA GLU A 38 8.65 2.83 -0.97
C GLU A 38 9.85 3.80 -1.11
N GLY A 39 10.53 4.13 0.00
CA GLY A 39 11.71 5.00 0.00
C GLY A 39 11.39 6.49 0.12
N GLY A 40 10.14 6.86 0.36
CA GLY A 40 9.70 8.24 0.58
C GLY A 40 10.43 8.92 1.73
N ARG A 41 10.71 10.21 1.58
CA ARG A 41 11.56 10.99 2.51
C ARG A 41 10.77 11.81 3.53
N LEU A 42 9.46 11.94 3.35
CA LEU A 42 8.60 12.67 4.28
C LEU A 42 8.63 12.03 5.67
N SER A 43 8.71 12.87 6.70
CA SER A 43 8.54 12.47 8.09
C SER A 43 7.07 12.26 8.45
N GLU A 44 6.82 11.65 9.61
CA GLU A 44 5.46 11.50 10.13
C GLU A 44 4.79 12.86 10.38
N ASP A 45 5.52 13.80 10.97
CA ASP A 45 5.03 15.17 11.22
C ASP A 45 4.68 15.92 9.92
N GLU A 46 5.50 15.77 8.87
CA GLU A 46 5.21 16.36 7.56
C GLU A 46 4.01 15.70 6.89
N THR A 47 3.85 14.39 7.07
CA THR A 47 2.67 13.65 6.60
C THR A 47 1.41 14.14 7.29
N GLU A 48 1.45 14.33 8.62
CA GLU A 48 0.34 14.88 9.39
C GLU A 48 0.00 16.31 8.95
N GLU A 49 1.00 17.16 8.75
CA GLU A 49 0.81 18.54 8.27
C GLU A 49 0.13 18.56 6.90
N ILE A 50 0.56 17.71 5.95
CA ILE A 50 -0.06 17.59 4.63
C ILE A 50 -1.51 17.13 4.76
N PHE A 51 -1.78 16.14 5.62
CA PHE A 51 -3.14 15.63 5.84
C PHE A 51 -4.08 16.70 6.40
N GLU A 52 -3.60 17.49 7.37
CA GLU A 52 -4.40 18.47 8.07
C GLU A 52 -4.65 19.76 7.30
N THR A 53 -3.62 20.23 6.59
CA THR A 53 -3.60 21.60 6.04
C THR A 53 -3.61 21.65 4.52
N ASP A 54 -3.42 20.52 3.86
CA ASP A 54 -3.20 20.43 2.40
C ASP A 54 -2.03 21.31 1.92
N SER A 55 -1.07 21.57 2.81
CA SER A 55 0.14 22.35 2.53
C SER A 55 1.38 21.60 2.98
N PHE A 56 2.53 22.01 2.48
CA PHE A 56 3.81 21.41 2.79
C PHE A 56 4.86 22.50 2.99
N ILE A 57 5.53 22.47 4.15
CA ILE A 57 6.68 23.30 4.44
C ILE A 57 7.85 22.36 4.76
N PRO A 58 8.89 22.30 3.92
CA PRO A 58 10.04 21.44 4.19
C PRO A 58 10.67 21.75 5.53
N LYS A 59 10.86 20.75 6.36
CA LYS A 59 11.53 20.87 7.68
C LYS A 59 13.01 20.50 7.61
N SER A 60 13.49 20.06 6.45
CA SER A 60 14.89 19.71 6.21
C SER A 60 15.37 20.30 4.88
N ASP A 61 16.71 20.33 4.71
CA ASP A 61 17.34 20.71 3.43
C ASP A 61 17.34 19.54 2.40
N GLU A 62 16.68 18.43 2.70
CA GLU A 62 16.58 17.31 1.79
C GLU A 62 15.64 17.64 0.61
N THR A 63 16.06 17.21 -0.57
CA THR A 63 15.20 17.31 -1.75
C THR A 63 14.09 16.27 -1.66
N ILE A 64 12.84 16.72 -1.67
CA ILE A 64 11.64 15.89 -1.74
C ILE A 64 11.15 15.92 -3.18
N LYS A 65 10.94 14.73 -3.76
CA LYS A 65 10.37 14.63 -5.11
C LYS A 65 8.91 15.09 -5.08
N LEU A 66 8.44 15.70 -6.16
CA LEU A 66 7.04 16.10 -6.27
C LEU A 66 6.12 14.88 -6.21
N ASP A 67 6.54 13.77 -6.80
CA ASP A 67 5.78 12.51 -6.77
C ASP A 67 5.60 11.99 -5.33
N ASP A 68 6.59 12.13 -4.44
CA ASP A 68 6.46 11.73 -3.03
C ASP A 68 5.29 12.50 -2.35
N LEU A 69 5.12 13.79 -2.67
CA LEU A 69 4.00 14.60 -2.14
C LEU A 69 2.66 14.20 -2.75
N ILE A 70 2.65 13.92 -4.05
CA ILE A 70 1.44 13.48 -4.78
C ILE A 70 1.00 12.11 -4.26
N GLU A 71 1.91 11.15 -4.16
CA GLU A 71 1.62 9.81 -3.64
C GLU A 71 1.16 9.85 -2.19
N MET A 72 1.78 10.70 -1.34
CA MET A 72 1.31 10.91 0.03
C MET A 72 -0.17 11.32 0.05
N LYS A 73 -0.58 12.29 -0.76
CA LYS A 73 -1.99 12.70 -0.88
C LYS A 73 -2.87 11.58 -1.47
N ASN A 74 -2.33 10.79 -2.36
CA ASN A 74 -3.05 9.66 -2.96
C ASN A 74 -3.25 8.53 -1.95
N HIS A 75 -2.34 8.31 -1.01
CA HIS A 75 -2.54 7.37 0.09
C HIS A 75 -3.75 7.74 0.95
N PHE A 76 -3.97 9.03 1.24
CA PHE A 76 -5.18 9.45 1.96
C PHE A 76 -6.45 9.13 1.17
N ARG A 77 -6.45 9.35 -0.15
CA ARG A 77 -7.57 9.00 -1.03
C ARG A 77 -7.77 7.49 -1.13
N LEU A 78 -6.67 6.73 -1.16
CA LEU A 78 -6.70 5.27 -1.18
C LEU A 78 -7.31 4.70 0.10
N PHE A 79 -6.94 5.26 1.25
CA PHE A 79 -7.54 4.86 2.53
C PHE A 79 -9.06 5.14 2.56
N ASP A 80 -9.48 6.31 2.07
CA ASP A 80 -10.90 6.64 1.96
C ASP A 80 -11.64 5.70 1.00
N TYR A 81 -11.04 5.38 -0.15
CA TYR A 81 -11.58 4.38 -1.08
C TYR A 81 -11.72 3.00 -0.42
N ALA A 82 -10.72 2.57 0.34
CA ALA A 82 -10.79 1.31 1.07
C ALA A 82 -11.93 1.31 2.10
N LEU A 83 -12.18 2.44 2.81
CA LEU A 83 -13.32 2.57 3.72
C LEU A 83 -14.67 2.54 2.98
N ASP A 84 -14.75 3.14 1.81
CA ASP A 84 -15.98 3.18 1.01
C ASP A 84 -16.34 1.79 0.43
N THR A 85 -15.33 0.96 0.17
CA THR A 85 -15.49 -0.39 -0.43
C THR A 85 -15.40 -1.54 0.58
N LEU A 86 -15.42 -1.26 1.88
CA LEU A 86 -15.26 -2.29 2.94
C LEU A 86 -16.32 -3.41 2.92
N ASN A 87 -17.45 -3.21 2.25
CA ASN A 87 -18.51 -4.21 2.14
C ASN A 87 -18.46 -5.01 0.83
N ASP A 88 -17.58 -4.59 -0.09
CA ASP A 88 -17.48 -5.21 -1.39
C ASP A 88 -16.48 -6.37 -1.34
N ASP A 89 -16.72 -7.39 -2.15
CA ASP A 89 -15.74 -8.45 -2.33
C ASP A 89 -14.49 -7.89 -3.00
N LEU A 90 -13.31 -8.28 -2.51
CA LEU A 90 -12.05 -7.94 -3.15
C LEU A 90 -12.01 -8.50 -4.58
N SER A 91 -11.77 -7.65 -5.56
CA SER A 91 -11.80 -7.98 -6.98
C SER A 91 -10.59 -7.44 -7.74
N LYS A 92 -10.36 -7.92 -8.95
CA LYS A 92 -9.31 -7.41 -9.84
C LYS A 92 -9.51 -5.92 -10.12
N GLU A 93 -10.74 -5.52 -10.37
CA GLU A 93 -11.10 -4.12 -10.63
C GLU A 93 -10.80 -3.23 -9.44
N MET A 94 -11.08 -3.72 -8.23
CA MET A 94 -10.76 -2.98 -7.00
C MET A 94 -9.25 -2.80 -6.85
N ILE A 95 -8.45 -3.85 -7.07
CA ILE A 95 -6.98 -3.82 -7.00
C ILE A 95 -6.42 -2.83 -8.04
N ILE A 96 -6.92 -2.88 -9.28
CA ILE A 96 -6.54 -1.95 -10.34
C ILE A 96 -6.91 -0.50 -9.98
N ASN A 97 -8.10 -0.28 -9.42
CA ASN A 97 -8.53 1.05 -8.99
C ASN A 97 -7.67 1.60 -7.84
N MET A 98 -7.24 0.74 -6.91
CA MET A 98 -6.32 1.14 -5.83
C MET A 98 -4.99 1.63 -6.40
N ASN A 99 -4.39 0.91 -7.35
CA ASN A 99 -3.17 1.36 -8.03
C ASN A 99 -3.39 2.66 -8.78
N LYS A 100 -4.51 2.78 -9.53
CA LYS A 100 -4.85 4.01 -10.25
C LYS A 100 -5.03 5.22 -9.32
N ILE A 101 -5.59 5.03 -8.13
CA ILE A 101 -5.71 6.09 -7.13
C ILE A 101 -4.33 6.49 -6.63
N LEU A 102 -3.49 5.51 -6.30
CA LEU A 102 -2.16 5.73 -5.75
C LEU A 102 -1.25 6.50 -6.71
N LYS A 103 -1.22 6.09 -7.98
CA LYS A 103 -0.32 6.65 -9.01
C LYS A 103 -0.92 7.85 -9.78
N ARG A 104 -2.10 8.32 -9.38
CA ARG A 104 -2.75 9.45 -10.05
C ARG A 104 -1.93 10.72 -9.99
N ASN A 105 -1.72 11.37 -11.15
CA ASN A 105 -0.97 12.61 -11.34
C ASN A 105 0.54 12.50 -10.98
N THR A 106 1.09 11.29 -10.90
CA THR A 106 2.53 11.06 -10.78
C THR A 106 3.16 10.93 -12.16
N THR A 107 4.48 10.97 -12.23
CA THR A 107 5.22 10.68 -13.47
C THR A 107 5.00 9.26 -13.97
N ASP A 108 4.67 8.32 -13.09
CA ASP A 108 4.31 6.95 -13.46
C ASP A 108 3.03 6.89 -14.29
N GLU A 109 1.99 7.69 -13.96
CA GLU A 109 0.75 7.75 -14.74
C GLU A 109 0.99 8.29 -16.14
N GLU A 110 1.94 9.21 -16.30
CA GLU A 110 2.29 9.79 -17.60
C GLU A 110 3.08 8.84 -18.50
N ASN A 111 3.70 7.81 -17.91
CA ASN A 111 4.54 6.86 -18.63
C ASN A 111 3.75 5.62 -19.06
N PRO A 112 3.44 5.44 -20.37
CA PRO A 112 2.66 4.30 -20.86
C PRO A 112 3.27 2.92 -20.51
N ARG A 113 4.58 2.90 -20.20
CA ARG A 113 5.30 1.68 -19.84
C ARG A 113 4.77 1.04 -18.55
N TYR A 114 4.33 1.87 -17.61
CA TYR A 114 3.83 1.39 -16.31
C TYR A 114 2.37 0.96 -16.35
N ASN A 115 1.62 1.35 -17.39
CA ASN A 115 0.23 0.97 -17.59
C ASN A 115 -0.66 1.22 -16.36
N VAL A 116 -0.51 2.40 -15.72
CA VAL A 116 -1.30 2.78 -14.55
C VAL A 116 -2.80 2.65 -14.86
N GLY A 117 -3.53 1.93 -14.03
CA GLY A 117 -4.94 1.58 -14.29
C GLY A 117 -5.13 0.26 -15.01
N GLY A 118 -4.06 -0.54 -15.13
CA GLY A 118 -4.05 -1.93 -15.60
C GLY A 118 -2.92 -2.71 -14.96
N PHE A 119 -2.83 -4.00 -15.25
CA PHE A 119 -1.69 -4.79 -14.84
C PHE A 119 -0.46 -4.50 -15.71
N LYS A 120 0.71 -4.83 -15.21
CA LYS A 120 1.98 -4.62 -15.92
C LYS A 120 1.97 -5.26 -17.30
N ILE A 121 2.60 -4.57 -18.24
CA ILE A 121 2.79 -5.03 -19.63
C ILE A 121 4.25 -5.36 -19.95
N ILE A 122 5.15 -5.12 -19.00
CA ILE A 122 6.58 -5.38 -19.10
C ILE A 122 6.98 -6.24 -17.90
N PRO A 123 7.87 -7.23 -18.10
CA PRO A 123 8.42 -8.01 -17.00
C PRO A 123 9.15 -7.11 -16.01
N ASN A 124 8.94 -7.35 -14.72
CA ASN A 124 9.68 -6.77 -13.63
C ASN A 124 10.27 -7.86 -12.73
N LYS A 125 11.15 -7.49 -11.83
CA LYS A 125 11.83 -8.40 -10.92
C LYS A 125 11.93 -7.76 -9.56
N ILE A 126 11.88 -8.59 -8.53
CA ILE A 126 12.17 -8.16 -7.16
C ILE A 126 13.68 -8.38 -6.92
N GLU A 127 14.42 -7.28 -6.82
CA GLU A 127 15.84 -7.32 -6.50
C GLU A 127 16.05 -7.33 -4.99
N LEU A 128 16.37 -8.51 -4.47
CA LEU A 128 16.78 -8.74 -3.08
C LEU A 128 18.24 -9.24 -3.08
N ILE A 129 18.68 -9.89 -1.99
CA ILE A 129 19.94 -10.66 -1.96
C ILE A 129 20.00 -11.67 -3.13
N ASN A 130 18.84 -12.20 -3.52
CA ASN A 130 18.64 -12.96 -4.75
C ASN A 130 17.56 -12.29 -5.59
N VAL A 131 17.73 -12.30 -6.91
CA VAL A 131 16.69 -11.85 -7.84
C VAL A 131 15.53 -12.85 -7.80
N ILE A 132 14.32 -12.36 -7.51
CA ILE A 132 13.10 -13.17 -7.55
C ILE A 132 12.34 -12.78 -8.82
N ASP A 133 12.12 -13.76 -9.69
CA ASP A 133 11.27 -13.57 -10.86
C ASP A 133 9.81 -13.46 -10.39
N THR A 134 9.12 -12.43 -10.85
CA THR A 134 7.69 -12.21 -10.60
C THR A 134 6.85 -12.89 -11.70
N SER A 135 5.53 -12.90 -11.59
CA SER A 135 4.67 -13.41 -12.66
C SER A 135 4.97 -12.68 -13.99
N ALA A 136 5.01 -13.42 -15.09
CA ALA A 136 5.10 -12.83 -16.42
C ALA A 136 3.86 -11.96 -16.71
N PRO A 137 3.97 -10.85 -17.48
CA PRO A 137 2.83 -9.96 -17.74
C PRO A 137 1.57 -10.69 -18.23
N GLU A 138 1.71 -11.69 -19.09
CA GLU A 138 0.64 -12.51 -19.63
C GLU A 138 -0.04 -13.42 -18.59
N ASP A 139 0.63 -13.73 -17.50
CA ASP A 139 0.11 -14.60 -16.43
C ASP A 139 -0.52 -13.81 -15.26
N VAL A 140 -0.19 -12.53 -15.11
CA VAL A 140 -0.60 -11.70 -13.95
C VAL A 140 -2.11 -11.76 -13.71
N GLU A 141 -2.90 -11.59 -14.76
CA GLU A 141 -4.36 -11.57 -14.60
C GLU A 141 -4.93 -12.91 -14.11
N LYS A 142 -4.34 -14.02 -14.54
CA LYS A 142 -4.69 -15.36 -14.09
C LYS A 142 -4.25 -15.58 -12.65
N ASP A 143 -3.03 -15.18 -12.31
CA ASP A 143 -2.45 -15.39 -10.99
C ASP A 143 -3.18 -14.57 -9.92
N ILE A 144 -3.50 -13.31 -10.19
CA ILE A 144 -4.37 -12.49 -9.35
C ILE A 144 -5.76 -13.12 -9.21
N GLY A 145 -6.33 -13.62 -10.31
CA GLY A 145 -7.61 -14.33 -10.26
C GLY A 145 -7.58 -15.56 -9.35
N ASN A 146 -6.53 -16.36 -9.42
CA ASN A 146 -6.34 -17.52 -8.56
C ASN A 146 -6.17 -17.13 -7.09
N LEU A 147 -5.36 -16.11 -6.80
CA LEU A 147 -5.14 -15.59 -5.45
C LEU A 147 -6.46 -15.12 -4.82
N LEU A 148 -7.26 -14.37 -5.56
CA LEU A 148 -8.57 -13.91 -5.10
C LEU A 148 -9.54 -15.08 -4.86
N LEU A 149 -9.54 -16.09 -5.72
CA LEU A 149 -10.37 -17.27 -5.54
C LEU A 149 -9.96 -18.11 -4.32
N GLU A 150 -8.66 -18.20 -4.02
CA GLU A 150 -8.17 -18.85 -2.81
C GLU A 150 -8.60 -18.07 -1.56
N TYR A 151 -8.39 -16.77 -1.54
CA TYR A 151 -8.76 -15.91 -0.43
C TYR A 151 -10.26 -15.92 -0.13
N LYS A 152 -11.09 -15.93 -1.16
CA LYS A 152 -12.56 -15.98 -1.04
C LYS A 152 -13.09 -17.28 -0.40
N LYS A 153 -12.32 -18.38 -0.40
CA LYS A 153 -12.72 -19.65 0.24
C LYS A 153 -12.55 -19.62 1.77
N ILE A 154 -11.79 -18.65 2.29
CA ILE A 154 -11.52 -18.54 3.72
C ILE A 154 -12.75 -17.97 4.40
N LYS A 155 -13.37 -18.75 5.31
CA LYS A 155 -14.62 -18.33 5.99
C LYS A 155 -14.36 -17.34 7.14
N ASN A 156 -13.27 -17.53 7.89
CA ASN A 156 -12.87 -16.71 9.01
C ASN A 156 -11.44 -16.26 8.78
N VAL A 157 -11.28 -15.09 8.19
CA VAL A 157 -9.99 -14.52 7.84
C VAL A 157 -9.21 -14.15 9.10
N THR A 158 -7.99 -14.66 9.22
CA THR A 158 -7.03 -14.34 10.28
C THR A 158 -5.99 -13.31 9.80
N ILE A 159 -5.16 -12.82 10.71
CA ILE A 159 -4.04 -11.95 10.35
C ILE A 159 -3.02 -12.71 9.49
N GLU A 160 -2.81 -13.99 9.77
CA GLU A 160 -1.93 -14.87 9.01
C GLU A 160 -2.41 -15.00 7.55
N ASP A 161 -3.71 -15.16 7.34
CA ASP A 161 -4.30 -15.21 5.99
C ASP A 161 -4.09 -13.90 5.21
N ILE A 162 -4.17 -12.76 5.90
CA ILE A 162 -3.92 -11.45 5.28
C ILE A 162 -2.45 -11.31 4.89
N ILE A 163 -1.53 -11.74 5.76
CA ILE A 163 -0.10 -11.71 5.50
C ILE A 163 0.26 -12.65 4.34
N ASP A 164 -0.31 -13.86 4.31
CA ASP A 164 -0.10 -14.83 3.22
C ASP A 164 -0.63 -14.30 1.89
N PHE A 165 -1.81 -13.67 1.90
CA PHE A 165 -2.35 -13.00 0.72
C PHE A 165 -1.41 -11.91 0.23
N HIS A 166 -0.95 -11.02 1.11
CA HIS A 166 -0.04 -9.94 0.77
C HIS A 166 1.29 -10.47 0.21
N TYR A 167 1.87 -11.49 0.86
CA TYR A 167 3.10 -12.12 0.38
C TYR A 167 2.96 -12.69 -1.04
N LYS A 168 1.87 -13.42 -1.31
CA LYS A 168 1.59 -13.97 -2.64
C LYS A 168 1.34 -12.86 -3.67
N PHE A 169 0.67 -11.77 -3.27
CA PHE A 169 0.44 -10.61 -4.10
C PHE A 169 1.76 -9.94 -4.50
N GLU A 170 2.69 -9.78 -3.55
CA GLU A 170 4.02 -9.23 -3.81
C GLU A 170 4.84 -10.13 -4.74
N LEU A 171 4.72 -11.47 -4.64
CA LEU A 171 5.38 -12.38 -5.57
C LEU A 171 4.82 -12.28 -7.00
N ILE A 172 3.54 -12.03 -7.17
CA ILE A 172 2.94 -11.78 -8.49
C ILE A 172 3.46 -10.44 -9.04
N HIS A 173 3.59 -9.42 -8.17
CA HIS A 173 4.02 -8.07 -8.49
C HIS A 173 3.29 -7.50 -9.70
N PRO A 174 1.98 -7.24 -9.55
CA PRO A 174 1.08 -7.11 -10.70
C PRO A 174 1.18 -5.78 -11.44
N PHE A 175 1.85 -4.76 -10.87
CA PHE A 175 1.91 -3.43 -11.45
C PHE A 175 3.29 -3.10 -12.01
N GLY A 176 3.33 -2.20 -12.99
CA GLY A 176 4.56 -1.57 -13.46
C GLY A 176 4.94 -0.44 -12.51
N ASP A 177 6.15 -0.47 -12.02
CA ASP A 177 6.78 0.57 -11.23
C ASP A 177 8.22 0.76 -11.67
N GLU A 178 8.85 1.87 -11.33
CA GLU A 178 10.30 1.99 -11.44
C GLU A 178 10.94 0.96 -10.51
N ASN A 179 11.87 0.17 -11.05
CA ASN A 179 12.68 -0.78 -10.27
C ASN A 179 13.48 -0.02 -9.20
N GLU A 180 12.82 0.42 -8.15
CA GLU A 180 13.53 0.84 -6.95
C GLU A 180 13.98 -0.40 -6.18
N PRO A 181 15.19 -0.39 -5.60
CA PRO A 181 15.72 -1.57 -4.91
C PRO A 181 14.83 -1.91 -3.72
N LEU A 182 13.95 -2.89 -3.89
CA LEU A 182 13.06 -3.45 -2.88
C LEU A 182 13.77 -4.02 -1.64
N GLY A 183 15.11 -4.07 -1.65
CA GLY A 183 15.92 -4.45 -0.50
C GLY A 183 15.67 -3.58 0.73
N GLN A 184 15.20 -2.34 0.57
CA GLN A 184 14.85 -1.48 1.69
C GLN A 184 13.44 -1.74 2.21
N GLN A 185 12.47 -2.01 1.34
CA GLN A 185 11.08 -2.30 1.70
C GLN A 185 10.96 -3.52 2.62
N LYS A 186 11.65 -4.61 2.27
CA LYS A 186 11.65 -5.84 3.07
C LYS A 186 12.24 -5.62 4.46
N THR A 187 13.32 -4.85 4.56
CA THR A 187 13.96 -4.51 5.84
C THR A 187 13.02 -3.70 6.73
N TYR A 188 12.19 -2.81 6.16
CA TYR A 188 11.22 -2.01 6.92
C TYR A 188 10.03 -2.82 7.39
N LEU A 189 9.43 -3.64 6.52
CA LEU A 189 8.35 -4.56 6.91
C LEU A 189 8.84 -5.53 8.00
N GLN A 190 10.03 -6.08 7.84
CA GLN A 190 10.68 -6.96 8.81
C GLN A 190 10.90 -6.25 10.14
N LYS A 191 11.44 -5.02 10.12
CA LYS A 191 11.63 -4.20 11.33
C LYS A 191 10.30 -3.79 11.96
N TYR A 192 9.29 -3.44 11.16
CA TYR A 192 7.97 -3.09 11.64
C TYR A 192 7.31 -4.28 12.36
N LEU A 193 7.32 -5.46 11.75
CA LEU A 193 6.79 -6.68 12.34
C LEU A 193 7.55 -7.07 13.62
N GLN A 194 8.88 -6.99 13.62
CA GLN A 194 9.72 -7.22 14.79
C GLN A 194 9.42 -6.23 15.93
N ASN A 195 9.27 -4.95 15.63
CA ASN A 195 8.96 -3.91 16.61
C ASN A 195 7.54 -4.07 17.21
N LYS A 196 6.63 -4.73 16.50
CA LYS A 196 5.27 -5.06 17.00
C LYS A 196 5.19 -6.40 17.74
N GLY A 197 6.33 -7.06 18.00
CA GLY A 197 6.39 -8.33 18.75
C GLY A 197 6.17 -9.57 17.89
N PHE A 198 6.12 -9.45 16.56
CA PHE A 198 6.04 -10.57 15.63
C PHE A 198 7.44 -11.14 15.32
N THR A 199 8.18 -11.51 16.38
CA THR A 199 9.59 -11.91 16.28
C THR A 199 9.82 -13.23 15.53
N ASP A 200 8.81 -14.08 15.42
CA ASP A 200 8.93 -15.40 14.77
C ASP A 200 8.59 -15.41 13.27
N PHE A 201 7.91 -14.39 12.75
CA PHE A 201 7.61 -14.28 11.32
C PHE A 201 8.85 -14.10 10.45
N GLY A 202 9.92 -13.53 11.00
CA GLY A 202 11.17 -13.28 10.25
C GLY A 202 11.97 -14.54 9.89
N LYS A 203 11.66 -15.69 10.46
CA LYS A 203 12.43 -16.93 10.20
C LYS A 203 11.81 -17.85 9.17
N SER A 204 10.51 -17.69 8.86
CA SER A 204 9.79 -18.56 7.93
C SER A 204 9.53 -17.93 6.55
N PHE A 205 9.71 -16.62 6.40
CA PHE A 205 9.36 -15.87 5.19
C PHE A 205 10.57 -15.21 4.50
N PHE A 206 11.80 -15.51 4.96
CA PHE A 206 13.01 -14.91 4.37
C PHE A 206 14.12 -15.96 4.15
#